data_05fc8b8a76df954056888f9df36668ac
#
_entry.id   05fc8b8a76df954056888f9df36668ac
#
_cell.length_a   1.000
_cell.length_b   1.000
_cell.length_c   1.000
_cell.angle_alpha   90.00
_cell.angle_beta   90.00
_cell.angle_gamma   90.00
#
_symmetry.space_group_name_H-M   'P 1'
#
loop_
_entity.id
_entity.type
_entity.pdbx_description
1 polymer ?
#
loop_
_entity_poly.entity_id
_entity_poly.type
_entity_poly.pdbx_seq_one_letter_code
_entity_poly.pdbx_strand_id
1 'polypeptide(L)'
;MIVLFLLIAAVFVGLHWYVWRRLVRDTTARGSAPRRIGTVALVVLPGLTLLAVRDDLPGIPFRLEGVVDWPGFLWLAVFLYVVLALVAGEAVRPLLLRALARRDVKRAEPVTAPPRTGAAPAPADDAPAPALLARRVFVSRVVGGSAAAVALGTVGYGTAGLLRGPQIKRLTVPLAKLPRSAHGFRIAVVSDIHLSPLLGRDFAQHVVDTINSTQPDLIAVVGDLVDGSVENLSTAVAPLAQLRARHGSYFVTGNHEYFHDARRWVGVVRDLGLHPLENARTELPGFDLAGVNDVRGESEGQGPDFARALGDRDPARASVLLAHQPIVIDEAVRHGVDLQLSGHTHGGQLWPGNLLFGLTNPTVAGLDRYGDTQLYVSRGAGAWGPPVRVGAPSDITVIELASGQA
;
A
#
# COMPACT_ATOMS: atom_id res chain seq x y z
N MET A 1 -17.69 19.14 -0.61
CA MET A 1 -17.62 17.82 0.08
C MET A 1 -18.71 16.85 -0.38
N ILE A 2 -20.01 17.15 -0.23
CA ILE A 2 -21.14 16.22 -0.56
C ILE A 2 -21.08 15.74 -2.02
N VAL A 3 -20.84 16.62 -3.00
CA VAL A 3 -20.78 16.28 -4.43
C VAL A 3 -19.63 15.28 -4.71
N LEU A 4 -18.46 15.49 -4.12
CA LEU A 4 -17.31 14.60 -4.26
C LEU A 4 -17.61 13.22 -3.64
N PHE A 5 -18.23 13.18 -2.47
CA PHE A 5 -18.66 11.94 -1.83
C PHE A 5 -19.66 11.17 -2.70
N LEU A 6 -20.68 11.86 -3.24
CA LEU A 6 -21.66 11.24 -4.13
C LEU A 6 -21.03 10.71 -5.42
N LEU A 7 -20.04 11.41 -5.97
CA LEU A 7 -19.31 10.97 -7.15
C LEU A 7 -18.50 9.70 -6.86
N ILE A 8 -17.76 9.66 -5.75
CA ILE A 8 -16.99 8.49 -5.31
C ILE A 8 -17.92 7.29 -5.11
N ALA A 9 -19.05 7.49 -4.41
CA ALA A 9 -20.05 6.45 -4.18
C ALA A 9 -20.65 5.94 -5.51
N ALA A 10 -20.98 6.84 -6.44
CA ALA A 10 -21.51 6.46 -7.74
C ALA A 10 -20.49 5.64 -8.57
N VAL A 11 -19.21 6.04 -8.55
CA VAL A 11 -18.12 5.29 -9.21
C VAL A 11 -17.96 3.91 -8.56
N PHE A 12 -17.94 3.85 -7.23
CA PHE A 12 -17.83 2.58 -6.50
C PHE A 12 -18.97 1.61 -6.85
N VAL A 13 -20.22 2.07 -6.79
CA VAL A 13 -21.39 1.27 -7.15
C VAL A 13 -21.38 0.88 -8.62
N GLY A 14 -21.03 1.81 -9.51
CA GLY A 14 -20.94 1.57 -10.96
C GLY A 14 -19.90 0.50 -11.32
N LEU A 15 -18.73 0.54 -10.68
CA LEU A 15 -17.68 -0.47 -10.87
C LEU A 15 -18.12 -1.84 -10.31
N HIS A 16 -18.80 -1.90 -9.16
CA HIS A 16 -19.33 -3.16 -8.63
C HIS A 16 -20.42 -3.75 -9.54
N TRP A 17 -21.30 -2.90 -10.08
CA TRP A 17 -22.27 -3.34 -11.09
C TRP A 17 -21.59 -3.86 -12.36
N TYR A 18 -20.53 -3.20 -12.84
CA TYR A 18 -19.74 -3.64 -13.97
C TYR A 18 -19.10 -5.02 -13.70
N VAL A 19 -18.46 -5.21 -12.55
CA VAL A 19 -17.88 -6.49 -12.13
C VAL A 19 -18.96 -7.57 -12.04
N TRP A 20 -20.11 -7.29 -11.41
CA TRP A 20 -21.25 -8.22 -11.36
C TRP A 20 -21.72 -8.61 -12.75
N ARG A 21 -21.86 -7.64 -13.65
CA ARG A 21 -22.26 -7.91 -15.03
C ARG A 21 -21.29 -8.86 -15.72
N ARG A 22 -19.99 -8.63 -15.58
CA ARG A 22 -18.93 -9.39 -16.29
C ARG A 22 -18.65 -10.76 -15.66
N LEU A 23 -18.56 -10.84 -14.34
CA LEU A 23 -18.22 -12.10 -13.65
C LEU A 23 -19.43 -12.97 -13.35
N VAL A 24 -20.60 -12.38 -13.16
CA VAL A 24 -21.79 -13.13 -12.72
C VAL A 24 -22.83 -13.21 -13.82
N ARG A 25 -23.35 -12.07 -14.27
CA ARG A 25 -24.48 -12.06 -15.23
C ARG A 25 -24.12 -12.69 -16.58
N ASP A 26 -22.96 -12.35 -17.15
CA ASP A 26 -22.56 -12.75 -18.49
C ASP A 26 -21.94 -14.17 -18.54
N THR A 27 -21.67 -14.80 -17.38
CA THR A 27 -21.03 -16.11 -17.28
C THR A 27 -21.96 -17.23 -16.77
N THR A 28 -23.07 -16.85 -16.11
CA THR A 28 -23.96 -17.80 -15.43
C THR A 28 -25.39 -17.75 -15.97
N ALA A 29 -26.09 -18.87 -15.90
CA ALA A 29 -27.50 -18.96 -16.29
C ALA A 29 -28.42 -18.22 -15.30
N ARG A 30 -29.55 -17.67 -15.81
CA ARG A 30 -30.60 -17.09 -14.96
C ARG A 30 -31.12 -18.12 -13.96
N GLY A 31 -31.28 -17.72 -12.69
CA GLY A 31 -31.84 -18.57 -11.63
C GLY A 31 -30.88 -19.64 -11.08
N SER A 32 -29.66 -19.79 -11.64
CA SER A 32 -28.69 -20.78 -11.21
C SER A 32 -28.08 -20.45 -9.83
N ALA A 33 -27.66 -21.47 -9.08
CA ALA A 33 -26.97 -21.30 -7.80
C ALA A 33 -25.67 -20.45 -7.92
N PRO A 34 -24.79 -20.64 -8.93
CA PRO A 34 -23.62 -19.78 -9.11
C PRO A 34 -23.97 -18.30 -9.27
N ARG A 35 -25.09 -17.99 -9.95
CA ARG A 35 -25.54 -16.59 -10.08
C ARG A 35 -25.97 -15.99 -8.76
N ARG A 36 -26.72 -16.75 -7.94
CA ARG A 36 -27.15 -16.30 -6.62
C ARG A 36 -25.95 -16.09 -5.70
N ILE A 37 -25.03 -17.07 -5.63
CA ILE A 37 -23.82 -17.00 -4.80
C ILE A 37 -22.96 -15.79 -5.21
N GLY A 38 -22.68 -15.63 -6.51
CA GLY A 38 -21.87 -14.50 -6.99
C GLY A 38 -22.53 -13.14 -6.73
N THR A 39 -23.87 -13.06 -6.81
CA THR A 39 -24.59 -11.82 -6.48
C THR A 39 -24.52 -11.51 -5.00
N VAL A 40 -24.74 -12.52 -4.13
CA VAL A 40 -24.61 -12.32 -2.66
C VAL A 40 -23.20 -11.91 -2.28
N ALA A 41 -22.19 -12.57 -2.84
CA ALA A 41 -20.78 -12.21 -2.58
C ALA A 41 -20.47 -10.75 -2.95
N LEU A 42 -20.97 -10.29 -4.12
CA LEU A 42 -20.77 -8.90 -4.59
C LEU A 42 -21.65 -7.86 -3.86
N VAL A 43 -22.47 -8.27 -2.92
CA VAL A 43 -23.18 -7.38 -1.98
C VAL A 43 -22.50 -7.42 -0.60
N VAL A 44 -22.19 -8.62 -0.11
CA VAL A 44 -21.64 -8.83 1.23
C VAL A 44 -20.20 -8.31 1.33
N LEU A 45 -19.33 -8.65 0.37
CA LEU A 45 -17.90 -8.27 0.43
C LEU A 45 -17.67 -6.76 0.39
N PRO A 46 -18.32 -5.97 -0.49
CA PRO A 46 -18.25 -4.50 -0.40
C PRO A 46 -18.81 -3.96 0.92
N GLY A 47 -19.85 -4.57 1.48
CA GLY A 47 -20.38 -4.24 2.80
C GLY A 47 -19.32 -4.43 3.91
N LEU A 48 -18.59 -5.54 3.88
CA LEU A 48 -17.47 -5.79 4.79
C LEU A 48 -16.33 -4.78 4.58
N THR A 49 -16.03 -4.41 3.32
CA THR A 49 -15.05 -3.34 3.05
C THR A 49 -15.46 -2.01 3.68
N LEU A 50 -16.73 -1.61 3.55
CA LEU A 50 -17.22 -0.36 4.14
C LEU A 50 -17.20 -0.39 5.67
N LEU A 51 -17.32 -1.57 6.29
CA LEU A 51 -17.12 -1.74 7.73
C LEU A 51 -15.63 -1.67 8.08
N ALA A 52 -14.78 -2.39 7.36
CA ALA A 52 -13.32 -2.44 7.61
C ALA A 52 -12.59 -1.10 7.47
N VAL A 53 -13.11 -0.18 6.66
CA VAL A 53 -12.55 1.18 6.49
C VAL A 53 -12.88 2.09 7.69
N ARG A 54 -13.70 1.65 8.63
CA ARG A 54 -13.98 2.39 9.85
C ARG A 54 -12.96 2.02 10.92
N ASP A 55 -12.31 3.03 11.49
CA ASP A 55 -11.26 2.84 12.51
C ASP A 55 -11.78 2.22 13.82
N ASP A 56 -13.08 2.36 14.10
CA ASP A 56 -13.76 1.77 15.26
C ASP A 56 -15.11 1.21 14.84
N LEU A 57 -15.34 -0.07 15.09
CA LEU A 57 -16.64 -0.71 14.91
C LEU A 57 -17.42 -0.69 16.23
N PRO A 58 -18.41 0.20 16.41
CA PRO A 58 -19.16 0.29 17.66
C PRO A 58 -19.79 -1.04 18.05
N GLY A 59 -19.45 -1.54 19.25
CA GLY A 59 -19.99 -2.79 19.80
C GLY A 59 -19.29 -4.07 19.32
N ILE A 60 -18.26 -3.98 18.48
CA ILE A 60 -17.41 -5.12 18.14
C ILE A 60 -16.12 -5.03 18.98
N PRO A 61 -15.79 -6.03 19.81
CA PRO A 61 -14.51 -6.05 20.48
C PRO A 61 -13.35 -6.06 19.48
N PHE A 62 -12.30 -5.27 19.72
CA PHE A 62 -11.13 -5.13 18.86
C PHE A 62 -10.56 -6.47 18.35
N ARG A 63 -10.56 -7.51 19.19
CA ARG A 63 -10.11 -8.86 18.81
C ARG A 63 -10.92 -9.52 17.70
N LEU A 64 -12.16 -9.05 17.48
CA LEU A 64 -13.06 -9.56 16.46
C LEU A 64 -13.09 -8.69 15.21
N GLU A 65 -12.53 -7.47 15.27
CA GLU A 65 -12.44 -6.57 14.11
C GLU A 65 -11.71 -7.26 12.96
N GLY A 66 -10.62 -7.98 13.23
CA GLY A 66 -9.90 -8.75 12.22
C GLY A 66 -10.76 -9.77 11.44
N VAL A 67 -11.87 -10.26 12.01
CA VAL A 67 -12.81 -11.17 11.31
C VAL A 67 -13.55 -10.41 10.18
N VAL A 68 -13.78 -9.12 10.35
CA VAL A 68 -14.41 -8.23 9.36
C VAL A 68 -13.35 -7.65 8.42
N ASP A 69 -12.22 -7.21 8.98
CA ASP A 69 -11.17 -6.48 8.27
C ASP A 69 -10.47 -7.35 7.23
N TRP A 70 -10.12 -8.61 7.57
CA TRP A 70 -9.48 -9.52 6.62
C TRP A 70 -10.29 -9.67 5.33
N PRO A 71 -11.55 -10.13 5.33
CA PRO A 71 -12.31 -10.28 4.10
C PRO A 71 -12.64 -8.93 3.45
N GLY A 72 -12.87 -7.87 4.24
CA GLY A 72 -13.19 -6.54 3.74
C GLY A 72 -12.05 -5.92 2.97
N PHE A 73 -10.85 -5.89 3.54
CA PHE A 73 -9.66 -5.33 2.91
C PHE A 73 -9.10 -6.22 1.79
N LEU A 74 -9.13 -7.55 1.95
CA LEU A 74 -8.75 -8.45 0.83
C LEU A 74 -9.68 -8.26 -0.36
N TRP A 75 -10.99 -8.07 -0.12
CA TRP A 75 -11.92 -7.79 -1.20
C TRP A 75 -11.57 -6.48 -1.92
N LEU A 76 -11.20 -5.43 -1.19
CA LEU A 76 -10.80 -4.15 -1.80
C LEU A 76 -9.62 -4.35 -2.77
N ALA A 77 -8.60 -5.10 -2.38
CA ALA A 77 -7.46 -5.41 -3.24
C ALA A 77 -7.85 -6.31 -4.42
N VAL A 78 -8.63 -7.38 -4.20
CA VAL A 78 -9.14 -8.26 -5.26
C VAL A 78 -9.99 -7.48 -6.25
N PHE A 79 -10.87 -6.61 -5.75
CA PHE A 79 -11.74 -5.78 -6.58
C PHE A 79 -10.93 -4.86 -7.51
N LEU A 80 -9.89 -4.20 -6.99
CA LEU A 80 -8.98 -3.39 -7.80
C LEU A 80 -8.41 -4.20 -8.97
N TYR A 81 -7.82 -5.37 -8.69
CA TYR A 81 -7.19 -6.18 -9.74
C TYR A 81 -8.19 -6.87 -10.67
N VAL A 82 -9.38 -7.22 -10.18
CA VAL A 82 -10.48 -7.68 -11.04
C VAL A 82 -10.89 -6.60 -12.03
N VAL A 83 -11.06 -5.36 -11.56
CA VAL A 83 -11.41 -4.23 -12.45
C VAL A 83 -10.33 -4.01 -13.50
N LEU A 84 -9.05 -3.94 -13.10
CA LEU A 84 -7.94 -3.77 -14.03
C LEU A 84 -7.86 -4.90 -15.06
N ALA A 85 -7.99 -6.15 -14.63
CA ALA A 85 -7.95 -7.31 -15.52
C ALA A 85 -9.17 -7.38 -16.45
N LEU A 86 -10.36 -7.00 -15.99
CA LEU A 86 -11.55 -6.92 -16.85
C LEU A 86 -11.43 -5.81 -17.88
N VAL A 87 -10.90 -4.62 -17.51
CA VAL A 87 -10.66 -3.52 -18.45
C VAL A 87 -9.68 -3.97 -19.55
N ALA A 88 -8.58 -4.62 -19.18
CA ALA A 88 -7.66 -5.22 -20.15
C ALA A 88 -8.37 -6.30 -21.00
N GLY A 89 -9.23 -7.10 -20.38
CA GLY A 89 -10.04 -8.13 -21.04
C GLY A 89 -11.01 -7.58 -22.09
N GLU A 90 -11.52 -6.34 -21.91
CA GLU A 90 -12.38 -5.72 -22.95
C GLU A 90 -11.64 -5.48 -24.28
N ALA A 91 -10.34 -5.21 -24.25
CA ALA A 91 -9.51 -5.10 -25.46
C ALA A 91 -9.28 -6.47 -26.12
N VAL A 92 -9.16 -7.54 -25.33
CA VAL A 92 -8.93 -8.90 -25.81
C VAL A 92 -10.20 -9.57 -26.34
N ARG A 93 -11.35 -9.25 -25.76
CA ARG A 93 -12.66 -9.86 -26.06
C ARG A 93 -13.06 -9.85 -27.54
N PRO A 94 -13.01 -8.71 -28.28
CA PRO A 94 -13.34 -8.68 -29.71
C PRO A 94 -12.38 -9.53 -30.55
N LEU A 95 -11.10 -9.61 -30.16
CA LEU A 95 -10.11 -10.43 -30.88
C LEU A 95 -10.44 -11.92 -30.74
N LEU A 96 -10.79 -12.38 -29.53
CA LEU A 96 -11.20 -13.76 -29.29
C LEU A 96 -12.47 -14.11 -30.06
N LEU A 97 -13.48 -13.22 -30.06
CA LEU A 97 -14.72 -13.43 -30.81
C LEU A 97 -14.48 -13.55 -32.32
N ARG A 98 -13.58 -12.70 -32.88
CA ARG A 98 -13.17 -12.75 -34.28
C ARG A 98 -12.42 -14.04 -34.63
N ALA A 99 -11.49 -14.45 -33.77
CA ALA A 99 -10.70 -15.67 -33.96
C ALA A 99 -11.59 -16.93 -33.96
N LEU A 100 -12.55 -17.02 -33.03
CA LEU A 100 -13.50 -18.12 -32.98
C LEU A 100 -14.44 -18.12 -34.19
N ALA A 101 -14.92 -16.96 -34.63
CA ALA A 101 -15.73 -16.86 -35.82
C ALA A 101 -15.01 -17.37 -37.08
N ARG A 102 -13.71 -17.01 -37.22
CA ARG A 102 -12.89 -17.49 -38.36
C ARG A 102 -12.65 -19.01 -38.32
N ARG A 103 -12.51 -19.60 -37.13
CA ARG A 103 -12.37 -21.05 -36.97
C ARG A 103 -13.63 -21.81 -37.38
N ASP A 104 -14.81 -21.29 -37.04
CA ASP A 104 -16.06 -21.94 -37.40
C ASP A 104 -16.35 -21.89 -38.92
N VAL A 105 -15.98 -20.78 -39.58
CA VAL A 105 -16.06 -20.68 -41.06
C VAL A 105 -15.12 -21.70 -41.74
N LYS A 106 -13.89 -21.91 -41.19
CA LYS A 106 -12.96 -22.91 -41.73
C LYS A 106 -13.42 -24.37 -41.49
N ARG A 107 -14.21 -24.62 -40.44
CA ARG A 107 -14.78 -25.95 -40.13
C ARG A 107 -16.03 -26.28 -40.88
N ALA A 108 -16.76 -25.29 -41.35
CA ALA A 108 -17.89 -25.47 -42.27
C ALA A 108 -17.35 -25.75 -43.67
N GLU A 109 -16.79 -26.95 -43.89
CA GLU A 109 -16.59 -27.45 -45.26
C GLU A 109 -17.95 -27.48 -45.99
N PRO A 110 -17.97 -27.10 -47.26
CA PRO A 110 -19.24 -27.12 -48.02
C PRO A 110 -19.71 -28.56 -48.12
N VAL A 111 -20.75 -28.91 -47.34
CA VAL A 111 -21.55 -30.08 -47.63
C VAL A 111 -22.23 -29.76 -48.97
N THR A 112 -21.72 -30.33 -50.06
CA THR A 112 -22.37 -30.31 -51.35
C THR A 112 -23.68 -31.10 -51.25
N ALA A 113 -24.75 -30.41 -50.81
CA ALA A 113 -26.09 -30.93 -50.88
C ALA A 113 -26.67 -30.63 -52.28
N PRO A 114 -27.35 -31.58 -52.95
CA PRO A 114 -27.97 -31.34 -54.23
C PRO A 114 -29.07 -30.23 -54.09
N PRO A 115 -29.32 -29.45 -55.16
CA PRO A 115 -30.25 -28.33 -55.11
C PRO A 115 -31.68 -28.82 -54.86
N ARG A 116 -32.24 -28.45 -53.71
CA ARG A 116 -33.71 -28.60 -53.48
C ARG A 116 -34.41 -27.40 -54.12
N THR A 117 -35.07 -27.68 -55.22
CA THR A 117 -36.00 -26.74 -55.87
C THR A 117 -37.26 -26.62 -55.02
N GLY A 118 -37.64 -25.39 -54.65
CA GLY A 118 -39.01 -25.03 -54.27
C GLY A 118 -39.31 -25.01 -52.78
N ALA A 119 -38.80 -24.00 -52.05
CA ALA A 119 -39.41 -23.53 -50.81
C ALA A 119 -39.21 -22.02 -50.73
N ALA A 120 -40.27 -21.27 -50.46
CA ALA A 120 -40.27 -19.84 -50.24
C ALA A 120 -39.40 -19.51 -49.01
N PRO A 121 -38.68 -18.36 -48.98
CA PRO A 121 -37.87 -17.96 -47.80
C PRO A 121 -38.82 -17.68 -46.63
N ALA A 122 -38.60 -18.41 -45.51
CA ALA A 122 -39.22 -18.10 -44.24
C ALA A 122 -38.65 -16.73 -43.72
N PRO A 123 -39.48 -15.92 -43.02
CA PRO A 123 -39.02 -14.66 -42.45
C PRO A 123 -37.86 -14.92 -41.52
N ALA A 124 -36.79 -14.12 -41.67
CA ALA A 124 -35.62 -14.19 -40.82
C ALA A 124 -36.02 -13.74 -39.40
N ASP A 125 -36.09 -14.68 -38.45
CA ASP A 125 -36.21 -14.39 -37.05
C ASP A 125 -34.92 -13.65 -36.61
N ASP A 126 -35.06 -12.43 -36.10
CA ASP A 126 -33.99 -11.57 -35.61
C ASP A 126 -33.30 -12.10 -34.33
N ALA A 127 -33.54 -13.33 -33.94
CA ALA A 127 -32.90 -13.97 -32.80
C ALA A 127 -31.45 -14.37 -33.16
N PRO A 128 -30.46 -13.95 -32.36
CA PRO A 128 -29.06 -14.33 -32.62
C PRO A 128 -28.91 -15.84 -32.64
N ALA A 129 -28.31 -16.38 -33.70
CA ALA A 129 -28.14 -17.81 -33.88
C ALA A 129 -27.53 -18.48 -32.63
N PRO A 130 -27.98 -19.68 -32.22
CA PRO A 130 -27.51 -20.38 -31.00
C PRO A 130 -25.98 -20.46 -30.87
N ALA A 131 -25.27 -20.61 -31.99
CA ALA A 131 -23.80 -20.60 -32.02
C ALA A 131 -23.15 -19.26 -31.62
N LEU A 132 -23.80 -18.13 -31.91
CA LEU A 132 -23.31 -16.79 -31.49
C LEU A 132 -23.48 -16.57 -30.00
N LEU A 133 -24.59 -17.05 -29.42
CA LEU A 133 -24.82 -16.98 -27.97
C LEU A 133 -23.82 -17.86 -27.21
N ALA A 134 -23.57 -19.08 -27.67
CA ALA A 134 -22.62 -20.00 -27.09
C ALA A 134 -21.18 -19.42 -27.10
N ARG A 135 -20.74 -18.82 -28.21
CA ARG A 135 -19.43 -18.14 -28.32
C ARG A 135 -19.31 -16.96 -27.38
N ARG A 136 -20.32 -16.12 -27.26
CA ARG A 136 -20.31 -14.97 -26.34
C ARG A 136 -20.19 -15.40 -24.89
N VAL A 137 -20.92 -16.45 -24.48
CA VAL A 137 -20.82 -17.01 -23.11
C VAL A 137 -19.46 -17.63 -22.88
N PHE A 138 -18.94 -18.39 -23.85
CA PHE A 138 -17.58 -18.97 -23.74
C PHE A 138 -16.53 -17.90 -23.54
N VAL A 139 -16.47 -16.86 -24.39
CA VAL A 139 -15.51 -15.77 -24.26
C VAL A 139 -15.70 -15.01 -22.94
N SER A 140 -16.95 -14.81 -22.50
CA SER A 140 -17.21 -14.18 -21.20
C SER A 140 -16.66 -15.01 -20.04
N ARG A 141 -16.80 -16.33 -20.09
CA ARG A 141 -16.23 -17.23 -19.06
C ARG A 141 -14.72 -17.25 -19.07
N VAL A 142 -14.10 -17.27 -20.25
CA VAL A 142 -12.63 -17.22 -20.37
C VAL A 142 -12.09 -15.90 -19.83
N VAL A 143 -12.62 -14.76 -20.30
CA VAL A 143 -12.16 -13.43 -19.86
C VAL A 143 -12.44 -13.22 -18.36
N GLY A 144 -13.66 -13.52 -17.90
CA GLY A 144 -14.04 -13.35 -16.50
C GLY A 144 -13.27 -14.29 -15.56
N GLY A 145 -13.12 -15.57 -15.95
CA GLY A 145 -12.35 -16.56 -15.18
C GLY A 145 -10.86 -16.21 -15.09
N SER A 146 -10.27 -15.77 -16.22
CA SER A 146 -8.87 -15.30 -16.24
C SER A 146 -8.68 -14.04 -15.38
N ALA A 147 -9.61 -13.08 -15.44
CA ALA A 147 -9.56 -11.87 -14.63
C ALA A 147 -9.63 -12.20 -13.13
N ALA A 148 -10.55 -13.10 -12.73
CA ALA A 148 -10.64 -13.55 -11.34
C ALA A 148 -9.38 -14.29 -10.89
N ALA A 149 -8.84 -15.20 -11.71
CA ALA A 149 -7.63 -15.95 -11.41
C ALA A 149 -6.40 -15.05 -11.25
N VAL A 150 -6.22 -14.08 -12.16
CA VAL A 150 -5.14 -13.08 -12.09
C VAL A 150 -5.27 -12.24 -10.82
N ALA A 151 -6.46 -11.72 -10.51
CA ALA A 151 -6.68 -10.92 -9.32
C ALA A 151 -6.39 -11.70 -8.03
N LEU A 152 -6.94 -12.90 -7.90
CA LEU A 152 -6.71 -13.76 -6.71
C LEU A 152 -5.26 -14.17 -6.59
N GLY A 153 -4.58 -14.53 -7.69
CA GLY A 153 -3.16 -14.87 -7.71
C GLY A 153 -2.29 -13.67 -7.31
N THR A 154 -2.58 -12.49 -7.84
CA THR A 154 -1.84 -11.25 -7.53
C THR A 154 -2.00 -10.87 -6.05
N VAL A 155 -3.24 -10.86 -5.54
CA VAL A 155 -3.52 -10.54 -4.13
C VAL A 155 -2.93 -11.59 -3.20
N GLY A 156 -3.10 -12.88 -3.50
CA GLY A 156 -2.51 -13.97 -2.71
C GLY A 156 -0.99 -13.89 -2.65
N TYR A 157 -0.32 -13.60 -3.77
CA TYR A 157 1.13 -13.38 -3.82
C TYR A 157 1.54 -12.15 -2.99
N GLY A 158 0.83 -11.03 -3.14
CA GLY A 158 1.11 -9.79 -2.42
C GLY A 158 0.90 -9.92 -0.90
N THR A 159 -0.16 -10.62 -0.47
CA THR A 159 -0.42 -10.92 0.94
C THR A 159 0.68 -11.84 1.51
N ALA A 160 1.00 -12.92 0.81
CA ALA A 160 2.07 -13.82 1.24
C ALA A 160 3.43 -13.12 1.33
N GLY A 161 3.70 -12.17 0.42
CA GLY A 161 4.91 -11.33 0.45
C GLY A 161 4.99 -10.46 1.70
N LEU A 162 3.89 -9.79 2.07
CA LEU A 162 3.80 -8.97 3.29
C LEU A 162 3.98 -9.82 4.55
N LEU A 163 3.25 -10.94 4.66
CA LEU A 163 3.26 -11.79 5.85
C LEU A 163 4.59 -12.52 6.09
N ARG A 164 5.44 -12.64 5.07
CA ARG A 164 6.83 -13.11 5.25
C ARG A 164 7.72 -12.08 5.94
N GLY A 165 7.27 -10.84 6.08
CA GLY A 165 7.99 -9.74 6.68
C GLY A 165 8.80 -8.89 5.69
N PRO A 166 9.31 -7.75 6.17
CA PRO A 166 10.02 -6.79 5.33
C PRO A 166 11.39 -7.30 4.88
N GLN A 167 11.77 -6.91 3.64
CA GLN A 167 13.07 -7.24 3.07
C GLN A 167 14.13 -6.23 3.52
N ILE A 168 15.34 -6.70 3.80
CA ILE A 168 16.45 -5.82 4.13
C ILE A 168 17.02 -5.25 2.82
N LYS A 169 17.04 -3.91 2.73
CA LYS A 169 17.79 -3.17 1.71
C LYS A 169 19.02 -2.54 2.32
N ARG A 170 20.04 -2.32 1.51
CA ARG A 170 21.27 -1.60 1.89
C ARG A 170 21.50 -0.50 0.89
N LEU A 171 21.82 0.68 1.40
CA LEU A 171 22.07 1.88 0.61
C LEU A 171 23.20 2.68 1.23
N THR A 172 24.18 3.06 0.44
CA THR A 172 25.23 3.98 0.87
C THR A 172 24.88 5.40 0.44
N VAL A 173 24.91 6.33 1.40
CA VAL A 173 24.55 7.75 1.17
C VAL A 173 25.77 8.61 1.51
N PRO A 174 26.40 9.27 0.50
CA PRO A 174 27.50 10.18 0.75
C PRO A 174 26.99 11.50 1.33
N LEU A 175 27.62 11.96 2.43
CA LEU A 175 27.37 13.25 3.04
C LEU A 175 28.68 14.05 3.05
N ALA A 176 28.67 15.22 2.39
CA ALA A 176 29.87 16.05 2.21
C ALA A 176 30.49 16.52 3.54
N LYS A 177 29.63 16.83 4.53
CA LYS A 177 30.03 17.32 5.86
C LYS A 177 30.34 16.19 6.85
N LEU A 178 30.12 14.92 6.51
CA LEU A 178 30.35 13.81 7.42
C LEU A 178 31.87 13.61 7.65
N PRO A 179 32.37 13.63 8.89
CA PRO A 179 33.78 13.38 9.14
C PRO A 179 34.17 11.92 8.89
N ARG A 180 35.42 11.66 8.58
CA ARG A 180 35.96 10.29 8.36
C ARG A 180 35.68 9.34 9.51
N SER A 181 35.66 9.85 10.75
CA SER A 181 35.37 9.05 11.94
C SER A 181 33.97 8.46 12.00
N ALA A 182 33.02 9.03 11.24
CA ALA A 182 31.65 8.53 11.13
C ALA A 182 31.38 7.81 9.79
N HIS A 183 32.38 7.61 8.94
CA HIS A 183 32.26 6.80 7.72
C HIS A 183 31.85 5.37 8.07
N GLY A 184 30.86 4.84 7.37
CA GLY A 184 30.32 3.50 7.61
C GLY A 184 29.28 3.43 8.74
N PHE A 185 28.82 4.56 9.30
CA PHE A 185 27.75 4.58 10.31
C PHE A 185 26.44 4.09 9.70
N ARG A 186 25.81 3.08 10.32
CA ARG A 186 24.63 2.39 9.80
C ARG A 186 23.36 2.79 10.53
N ILE A 187 22.40 3.33 9.80
CA ILE A 187 21.06 3.67 10.28
C ILE A 187 20.08 2.67 9.72
N ALA A 188 19.41 1.87 10.58
CA ALA A 188 18.26 1.07 10.15
C ALA A 188 17.03 1.96 10.15
N VAL A 189 16.48 2.21 8.96
CA VAL A 189 15.26 2.99 8.75
C VAL A 189 14.08 2.03 8.63
N VAL A 190 13.10 2.21 9.49
CA VAL A 190 11.80 1.53 9.46
C VAL A 190 10.70 2.58 9.55
N SER A 191 9.64 2.41 8.77
CA SER A 191 8.47 3.30 8.73
C SER A 191 7.23 2.47 8.42
N ASP A 192 6.06 3.04 8.67
CA ASP A 192 4.78 2.50 8.20
C ASP A 192 4.60 1.02 8.60
N ILE A 193 4.72 0.72 9.88
CA ILE A 193 4.55 -0.65 10.41
C ILE A 193 3.06 -1.00 10.46
N HIS A 194 2.20 -0.02 10.77
CA HIS A 194 0.74 -0.14 10.81
C HIS A 194 0.27 -1.35 11.61
N LEU A 195 0.72 -1.44 12.86
CA LEU A 195 0.21 -2.47 13.78
C LEU A 195 -1.27 -2.26 14.01
N SER A 196 -2.06 -3.32 13.80
CA SER A 196 -3.51 -3.28 13.71
C SER A 196 -4.08 -4.65 14.07
N PRO A 197 -5.40 -4.87 14.01
CA PRO A 197 -6.00 -6.21 14.12
C PRO A 197 -5.48 -7.21 13.07
N LEU A 198 -4.95 -6.71 11.95
CA LEU A 198 -4.43 -7.52 10.84
C LEU A 198 -2.93 -7.84 10.99
N LEU A 199 -2.15 -6.87 11.46
CA LEU A 199 -0.70 -6.96 11.64
C LEU A 199 -0.39 -6.76 13.12
N GLY A 200 -0.51 -7.79 13.92
CA GLY A 200 -0.39 -7.73 15.37
C GLY A 200 1.01 -7.99 15.90
N ARG A 201 1.08 -8.49 17.15
CA ARG A 201 2.31 -8.71 17.90
C ARG A 201 3.35 -9.56 17.16
N ASP A 202 2.94 -10.63 16.50
CA ASP A 202 3.88 -11.55 15.83
C ASP A 202 4.54 -10.86 14.63
N PHE A 203 3.80 -9.99 13.93
CA PHE A 203 4.36 -9.15 12.88
C PHE A 203 5.36 -8.13 13.44
N ALA A 204 5.04 -7.46 14.57
CA ALA A 204 5.95 -6.57 15.25
C ALA A 204 7.24 -7.28 15.69
N GLN A 205 7.13 -8.51 16.22
CA GLN A 205 8.31 -9.32 16.59
C GLN A 205 9.18 -9.61 15.38
N HIS A 206 8.57 -10.00 14.25
CA HIS A 206 9.31 -10.25 13.01
C HIS A 206 10.04 -8.99 12.49
N VAL A 207 9.41 -7.83 12.57
CA VAL A 207 10.04 -6.54 12.21
C VAL A 207 11.24 -6.27 13.13
N VAL A 208 11.09 -6.43 14.43
CA VAL A 208 12.17 -6.24 15.42
C VAL A 208 13.33 -7.21 15.18
N ASP A 209 13.05 -8.48 14.98
CA ASP A 209 14.08 -9.51 14.70
C ASP A 209 14.84 -9.17 13.41
N THR A 210 14.12 -8.71 12.38
CA THR A 210 14.70 -8.30 11.11
C THR A 210 15.63 -7.08 11.29
N ILE A 211 15.19 -6.05 12.03
CA ILE A 211 16.02 -4.87 12.34
C ILE A 211 17.28 -5.29 13.10
N ASN A 212 17.11 -6.03 14.18
CA ASN A 212 18.21 -6.45 15.06
C ASN A 212 19.24 -7.33 14.32
N SER A 213 18.79 -8.13 13.34
CA SER A 213 19.68 -8.95 12.50
C SER A 213 20.65 -8.12 11.66
N THR A 214 20.33 -6.85 11.39
CA THR A 214 21.20 -5.93 10.64
C THR A 214 22.32 -5.34 11.49
N GLN A 215 22.25 -5.43 12.82
CA GLN A 215 23.19 -4.86 13.78
C GLN A 215 23.49 -3.37 13.47
N PRO A 216 22.48 -2.49 13.47
CA PRO A 216 22.66 -1.09 13.12
C PRO A 216 23.35 -0.32 14.24
N ASP A 217 23.99 0.82 13.90
CA ASP A 217 24.51 1.75 14.91
C ASP A 217 23.38 2.58 15.51
N LEU A 218 22.32 2.84 14.74
CA LEU A 218 21.13 3.59 15.14
C LEU A 218 19.90 3.03 14.45
N ILE A 219 18.74 3.09 15.11
CA ILE A 219 17.43 2.75 14.53
C ILE A 219 16.61 4.03 14.42
N ALA A 220 16.07 4.30 13.22
CA ALA A 220 15.15 5.40 12.94
C ALA A 220 13.76 4.83 12.62
N VAL A 221 12.80 5.03 13.52
CA VAL A 221 11.38 4.70 13.33
C VAL A 221 10.67 5.96 12.86
N VAL A 222 10.30 5.98 11.56
CA VAL A 222 9.88 7.20 10.88
C VAL A 222 8.35 7.23 10.68
N GLY A 223 7.61 7.15 11.80
CA GLY A 223 6.17 7.34 11.87
C GLY A 223 5.30 6.18 11.36
N ASP A 224 4.01 6.34 11.54
CA ASP A 224 2.95 5.40 11.20
C ASP A 224 3.19 4.00 11.78
N LEU A 225 3.36 3.97 13.11
CA LEU A 225 3.60 2.76 13.87
C LEU A 225 2.33 1.92 14.02
N VAL A 226 1.16 2.57 14.15
CA VAL A 226 -0.09 1.96 14.62
C VAL A 226 -1.33 2.47 13.89
N ASP A 227 -2.34 1.58 13.79
CA ASP A 227 -3.71 1.88 13.35
C ASP A 227 -4.69 1.48 14.45
N GLY A 228 -4.72 2.22 15.55
CA GLY A 228 -5.63 1.98 16.66
C GLY A 228 -5.18 2.59 17.97
N SER A 229 -6.03 2.48 18.98
CA SER A 229 -5.79 3.10 20.30
C SER A 229 -4.72 2.35 21.11
N VAL A 230 -4.14 3.05 22.08
CA VAL A 230 -3.15 2.48 23.03
C VAL A 230 -3.72 1.29 23.78
N GLU A 231 -5.00 1.36 24.19
CA GLU A 231 -5.68 0.28 24.91
C GLU A 231 -5.70 -1.03 24.11
N ASN A 232 -5.89 -0.91 22.82
CA ASN A 232 -6.03 -2.04 21.93
C ASN A 232 -4.69 -2.61 21.46
N LEU A 233 -3.69 -1.75 21.25
CA LEU A 233 -2.44 -2.13 20.58
C LEU A 233 -1.19 -2.14 21.46
N SER A 234 -1.29 -1.78 22.75
CA SER A 234 -0.14 -1.80 23.68
C SER A 234 0.59 -3.14 23.71
N THR A 235 -0.14 -4.26 23.62
CA THR A 235 0.47 -5.60 23.56
C THR A 235 1.10 -5.90 22.20
N ALA A 236 0.59 -5.32 21.13
CA ALA A 236 1.14 -5.49 19.78
C ALA A 236 2.47 -4.75 19.61
N VAL A 237 2.61 -3.54 20.18
CA VAL A 237 3.85 -2.75 20.11
C VAL A 237 4.95 -3.22 21.08
N ALA A 238 4.62 -4.04 22.08
CA ALA A 238 5.57 -4.46 23.13
C ALA A 238 6.91 -5.07 22.60
N PRO A 239 6.98 -5.78 21.46
CA PRO A 239 8.25 -6.25 20.89
C PRO A 239 9.25 -5.14 20.60
N LEU A 240 8.82 -3.91 20.35
CA LEU A 240 9.71 -2.78 20.05
C LEU A 240 10.69 -2.45 21.19
N ALA A 241 10.37 -2.81 22.43
CA ALA A 241 11.30 -2.72 23.55
C ALA A 241 12.56 -3.60 23.38
N GLN A 242 12.57 -4.51 22.42
CA GLN A 242 13.71 -5.40 22.11
C GLN A 242 14.61 -4.84 20.99
N LEU A 243 14.33 -3.66 20.45
CA LEU A 243 15.20 -2.99 19.48
C LEU A 243 16.58 -2.71 20.08
N ARG A 244 17.64 -2.99 19.30
CA ARG A 244 19.02 -2.89 19.77
C ARG A 244 19.89 -2.14 18.77
N ALA A 245 20.41 -1.00 19.21
CA ALA A 245 21.42 -0.23 18.47
C ALA A 245 22.37 0.47 19.44
N ARG A 246 23.63 0.68 19.02
CA ARG A 246 24.66 1.32 19.86
C ARG A 246 24.25 2.72 20.32
N HIS A 247 23.62 3.48 19.43
CA HIS A 247 23.21 4.87 19.68
C HIS A 247 21.71 5.02 19.93
N GLY A 248 21.01 3.90 20.19
CA GLY A 248 19.60 3.89 20.53
C GLY A 248 18.65 3.86 19.31
N SER A 249 17.36 3.92 19.64
CA SER A 249 16.27 3.93 18.67
C SER A 249 15.53 5.26 18.79
N TYR A 250 15.32 5.95 17.68
CA TYR A 250 14.66 7.25 17.64
C TYR A 250 13.34 7.14 16.87
N PHE A 251 12.39 7.96 17.29
CA PHE A 251 11.04 7.94 16.72
C PHE A 251 10.58 9.36 16.37
N VAL A 252 9.87 9.50 15.26
CA VAL A 252 9.03 10.66 14.94
C VAL A 252 7.62 10.19 14.65
N THR A 253 6.64 11.04 14.92
CA THR A 253 5.24 10.74 14.62
C THR A 253 4.99 10.73 13.11
N GLY A 254 4.10 9.84 12.65
CA GLY A 254 3.42 9.94 11.37
C GLY A 254 1.99 10.48 11.53
N ASN A 255 1.23 10.51 10.45
CA ASN A 255 -0.14 11.01 10.49
C ASN A 255 -1.09 10.06 11.23
N HIS A 256 -0.80 8.77 11.28
CA HIS A 256 -1.65 7.77 11.95
C HIS A 256 -1.59 7.89 13.46
N GLU A 257 -0.47 8.29 14.06
CA GLU A 257 -0.44 8.59 15.48
C GLU A 257 -1.44 9.69 15.85
N TYR A 258 -1.63 10.73 14.99
CA TYR A 258 -2.62 11.80 15.23
C TYR A 258 -4.07 11.35 15.05
N PHE A 259 -4.33 10.30 14.30
CA PHE A 259 -5.68 9.72 14.23
C PHE A 259 -6.04 8.96 15.51
N HIS A 260 -5.04 8.55 16.31
CA HIS A 260 -5.19 7.66 17.46
C HIS A 260 -4.54 8.20 18.74
N ASP A 261 -4.52 9.54 18.95
CA ASP A 261 -3.92 10.24 20.10
C ASP A 261 -2.38 10.16 20.12
N ALA A 262 -1.74 11.01 19.32
CA ALA A 262 -0.29 11.07 19.17
C ALA A 262 0.45 11.24 20.51
N ARG A 263 -0.10 12.04 21.46
CA ARG A 263 0.55 12.27 22.76
C ARG A 263 0.65 10.99 23.58
N ARG A 264 -0.40 10.20 23.58
CA ARG A 264 -0.39 8.90 24.29
C ARG A 264 0.55 7.92 23.63
N TRP A 265 0.57 7.86 22.29
CA TRP A 265 1.48 6.99 21.56
C TRP A 265 2.95 7.39 21.75
N VAL A 266 3.29 8.67 21.77
CA VAL A 266 4.63 9.16 22.11
C VAL A 266 5.02 8.74 23.52
N GLY A 267 4.09 8.78 24.49
CA GLY A 267 4.31 8.24 25.84
C GLY A 267 4.67 6.75 25.84
N VAL A 268 3.87 5.94 25.16
CA VAL A 268 4.12 4.48 25.03
C VAL A 268 5.46 4.19 24.36
N VAL A 269 5.78 4.89 23.28
CA VAL A 269 7.06 4.73 22.57
C VAL A 269 8.24 5.04 23.48
N ARG A 270 8.13 6.07 24.33
CA ARG A 270 9.14 6.41 25.32
C ARG A 270 9.30 5.33 26.41
N ASP A 271 8.17 4.78 26.89
CA ASP A 271 8.17 3.69 27.87
C ASP A 271 8.77 2.38 27.30
N LEU A 272 8.70 2.18 25.99
CA LEU A 272 9.36 1.08 25.28
C LEU A 272 10.87 1.30 25.06
N GLY A 273 11.42 2.46 25.49
CA GLY A 273 12.84 2.76 25.41
C GLY A 273 13.30 3.41 24.09
N LEU A 274 12.36 3.84 23.25
CA LEU A 274 12.69 4.66 22.08
C LEU A 274 12.76 6.15 22.50
N HIS A 275 13.48 6.96 21.72
CA HIS A 275 13.65 8.39 21.94
C HIS A 275 12.79 9.18 20.94
N PRO A 276 11.61 9.68 21.33
CA PRO A 276 10.81 10.55 20.48
C PRO A 276 11.52 11.89 20.22
N LEU A 277 11.63 12.29 18.97
CA LEU A 277 12.16 13.59 18.55
C LEU A 277 10.96 14.49 18.17
N GLU A 278 10.37 15.10 19.20
CA GLU A 278 9.21 16.00 19.05
C GLU A 278 9.69 17.43 18.74
N ASN A 279 9.97 17.70 17.45
CA ASN A 279 10.62 18.94 17.00
C ASN A 279 11.92 19.19 17.78
N ALA A 280 12.79 18.19 17.80
CA ALA A 280 13.99 18.17 18.61
C ALA A 280 15.20 17.59 17.86
N ARG A 281 16.38 17.83 18.39
CA ARG A 281 17.66 17.37 17.86
C ARG A 281 18.48 16.70 18.95
N THR A 282 19.29 15.73 18.54
CA THR A 282 20.37 15.18 19.36
C THR A 282 21.67 15.15 18.58
N GLU A 283 22.79 15.44 19.25
CA GLU A 283 24.10 15.37 18.65
C GLU A 283 24.64 13.94 18.74
N LEU A 284 25.04 13.40 17.62
CA LEU A 284 25.66 12.08 17.52
C LEU A 284 27.10 12.21 17.08
N PRO A 285 27.95 11.17 17.29
CA PRO A 285 29.31 11.17 16.80
C PRO A 285 29.36 11.38 15.28
N GLY A 286 29.68 12.61 14.85
CA GLY A 286 29.87 12.98 13.44
C GLY A 286 28.70 13.64 12.73
N PHE A 287 27.49 13.63 13.26
CA PHE A 287 26.32 14.30 12.66
C PHE A 287 25.25 14.63 13.70
N ASP A 288 24.34 15.50 13.31
CA ASP A 288 23.16 15.83 14.10
C ASP A 288 21.96 15.04 13.60
N LEU A 289 21.24 14.37 14.50
CA LEU A 289 19.98 13.73 14.23
C LEU A 289 18.85 14.62 14.72
N ALA A 290 18.05 15.15 13.80
CA ALA A 290 16.86 15.94 14.11
C ALA A 290 15.58 15.15 13.77
N GLY A 291 14.49 15.49 14.42
CA GLY A 291 13.17 14.98 14.09
C GLY A 291 12.12 16.07 14.20
N VAL A 292 11.17 16.06 13.28
CA VAL A 292 10.02 16.94 13.32
C VAL A 292 8.73 16.11 13.40
N ASN A 293 7.74 16.70 14.06
CA ASN A 293 6.40 16.14 14.12
C ASN A 293 5.77 16.09 12.71
N ASP A 294 4.80 15.22 12.54
CA ASP A 294 4.08 15.13 11.26
C ASP A 294 3.24 16.38 10.97
N VAL A 295 3.07 16.71 9.69
CA VAL A 295 2.25 17.83 9.23
C VAL A 295 0.78 17.70 9.66
N ARG A 296 0.29 16.48 9.91
CA ARG A 296 -1.05 16.24 10.45
C ARG A 296 -1.24 16.90 11.81
N GLY A 297 -0.18 17.00 12.59
CA GLY A 297 -0.18 17.67 13.90
C GLY A 297 -0.50 19.17 13.86
N GLU A 298 -0.42 19.84 12.70
CA GLU A 298 -0.74 21.26 12.55
C GLU A 298 -2.17 21.56 13.01
N SER A 299 -3.12 20.67 12.70
CA SER A 299 -4.51 20.83 13.12
C SER A 299 -4.72 20.78 14.63
N GLU A 300 -3.74 20.31 15.39
CA GLU A 300 -3.72 20.19 16.83
C GLU A 300 -2.72 21.15 17.50
N GLY A 301 -2.08 22.04 16.72
CA GLY A 301 -1.02 22.91 17.18
C GLY A 301 0.28 22.17 17.55
N GLN A 302 0.48 20.98 16.99
CA GLN A 302 1.63 20.09 17.20
C GLN A 302 2.35 19.77 15.90
N GLY A 303 2.25 20.61 14.88
CA GLY A 303 2.90 20.42 13.58
C GLY A 303 4.44 20.47 13.63
N PRO A 304 5.10 20.33 12.46
CA PRO A 304 6.54 20.41 12.36
C PRO A 304 7.06 21.81 12.68
N ASP A 305 8.11 21.87 13.52
CA ASP A 305 8.82 23.10 13.86
C ASP A 305 10.33 22.93 13.55
N PHE A 306 10.68 23.30 12.35
CA PHE A 306 12.07 23.18 11.85
C PHE A 306 13.02 24.14 12.56
N ALA A 307 12.55 25.33 12.96
CA ALA A 307 13.37 26.30 13.67
C ALA A 307 13.76 25.76 15.05
N ARG A 308 12.83 25.12 15.75
CA ARG A 308 13.11 24.46 17.03
C ARG A 308 14.01 23.25 16.87
N ALA A 309 13.82 22.44 15.84
CA ALA A 309 14.58 21.23 15.64
C ALA A 309 16.01 21.48 15.11
N LEU A 310 16.22 22.56 14.33
CA LEU A 310 17.45 22.76 13.55
C LEU A 310 18.08 24.14 13.71
N GLY A 311 17.37 25.13 14.31
CA GLY A 311 17.77 26.53 14.28
C GLY A 311 19.08 26.86 15.01
N ASP A 312 19.42 26.10 16.05
CA ASP A 312 20.61 26.30 16.88
C ASP A 312 21.78 25.34 16.56
N ARG A 313 21.66 24.53 15.49
CA ARG A 313 22.73 23.59 15.11
C ARG A 313 23.93 24.27 14.48
N ASP A 314 25.08 23.63 14.57
CA ASP A 314 26.25 24.00 13.79
C ASP A 314 26.04 23.59 12.30
N PRO A 315 25.93 24.53 11.35
CA PRO A 315 25.71 24.21 9.94
C PRO A 315 26.91 23.53 9.26
N ALA A 316 28.06 23.52 9.87
CA ALA A 316 29.25 22.80 9.38
C ALA A 316 29.16 21.28 9.67
N ARG A 317 28.35 20.86 10.62
CA ARG A 317 28.10 19.44 10.90
C ARG A 317 27.10 18.87 9.91
N ALA A 318 27.32 17.60 9.54
CA ALA A 318 26.32 16.84 8.80
C ALA A 318 25.01 16.72 9.61
N SER A 319 23.87 16.73 8.93
CA SER A 319 22.55 16.61 9.58
C SER A 319 21.67 15.59 8.87
N VAL A 320 21.03 14.74 9.69
CA VAL A 320 20.01 13.77 9.26
C VAL A 320 18.69 14.16 9.92
N LEU A 321 17.65 14.35 9.12
CA LEU A 321 16.30 14.71 9.56
C LEU A 321 15.37 13.50 9.44
N LEU A 322 14.67 13.16 10.51
CA LEU A 322 13.53 12.26 10.50
C LEU A 322 12.25 13.08 10.30
N ALA A 323 11.54 12.85 9.22
CA ALA A 323 10.25 13.48 8.94
C ALA A 323 9.39 12.48 8.18
N HIS A 324 8.22 12.12 8.75
CA HIS A 324 7.42 11.05 8.18
C HIS A 324 7.01 11.29 6.72
N GLN A 325 6.45 12.47 6.41
CA GLN A 325 5.99 12.78 5.06
C GLN A 325 7.09 13.42 4.20
N PRO A 326 7.32 12.92 2.97
CA PRO A 326 8.31 13.46 2.04
C PRO A 326 8.05 14.91 1.63
N ILE A 327 6.81 15.36 1.71
CA ILE A 327 6.36 16.68 1.24
C ILE A 327 7.07 17.85 1.94
N VAL A 328 7.69 17.62 3.10
CA VAL A 328 8.42 18.66 3.84
C VAL A 328 9.85 18.87 3.35
N ILE A 329 10.26 18.26 2.24
CA ILE A 329 11.62 18.33 1.71
C ILE A 329 12.08 19.78 1.45
N ASP A 330 11.19 20.66 1.01
CA ASP A 330 11.55 22.06 0.74
C ASP A 330 11.95 22.79 2.03
N GLU A 331 11.34 22.45 3.16
CA GLU A 331 11.75 22.96 4.47
C GLU A 331 13.12 22.42 4.89
N ALA A 332 13.35 21.13 4.67
CA ALA A 332 14.66 20.52 4.94
C ALA A 332 15.78 21.19 4.12
N VAL A 333 15.53 21.48 2.85
CA VAL A 333 16.45 22.22 1.97
C VAL A 333 16.72 23.62 2.53
N ARG A 334 15.69 24.38 2.91
CA ARG A 334 15.84 25.74 3.47
C ARG A 334 16.68 25.75 4.75
N HIS A 335 16.59 24.70 5.55
CA HIS A 335 17.37 24.56 6.78
C HIS A 335 18.73 23.87 6.57
N GLY A 336 19.12 23.58 5.31
CA GLY A 336 20.43 23.02 4.97
C GLY A 336 20.66 21.63 5.52
N VAL A 337 19.60 20.79 5.58
CA VAL A 337 19.67 19.38 5.96
C VAL A 337 20.43 18.60 4.88
N ASP A 338 21.31 17.68 5.26
CA ASP A 338 22.07 16.88 4.29
C ASP A 338 21.30 15.62 3.85
N LEU A 339 20.50 15.00 4.74
CA LEU A 339 19.70 13.82 4.47
C LEU A 339 18.37 13.87 5.23
N GLN A 340 17.24 13.80 4.51
CA GLN A 340 15.92 13.54 5.10
C GLN A 340 15.55 12.07 4.93
N LEU A 341 15.02 11.45 5.99
CA LEU A 341 14.49 10.09 6.03
C LEU A 341 12.99 10.15 6.22
N SER A 342 12.23 9.56 5.28
CA SER A 342 10.77 9.60 5.23
C SER A 342 10.14 8.24 4.93
N GLY A 343 8.83 8.14 5.14
CA GLY A 343 7.95 7.02 4.81
C GLY A 343 6.68 7.47 4.09
N HIS A 344 5.50 7.15 4.65
CA HIS A 344 4.17 7.64 4.28
C HIS A 344 3.59 7.09 2.97
N THR A 345 4.36 7.03 1.92
CA THR A 345 3.88 6.71 0.56
C THR A 345 3.64 5.23 0.31
N HIS A 346 4.21 4.36 1.16
CA HIS A 346 4.26 2.91 0.97
C HIS A 346 4.83 2.46 -0.39
N GLY A 347 5.48 3.36 -1.14
CA GLY A 347 5.84 3.12 -2.55
C GLY A 347 4.60 2.90 -3.44
N GLY A 348 3.43 3.38 -3.00
CA GLY A 348 2.12 3.18 -3.63
C GLY A 348 1.43 1.88 -3.26
N GLN A 349 1.99 1.05 -2.40
CA GLN A 349 1.47 -0.21 -1.83
C GLN A 349 0.89 -1.21 -2.84
N LEU A 350 -0.13 -0.82 -3.60
CA LEU A 350 -0.84 -1.62 -4.62
C LEU A 350 -0.67 -0.95 -5.98
N TRP A 351 0.13 -1.54 -6.88
CA TRP A 351 0.22 -1.03 -8.25
C TRP A 351 -1.20 -0.96 -8.87
N PRO A 352 -1.62 0.13 -9.55
CA PRO A 352 -0.83 1.30 -9.99
C PRO A 352 -0.85 2.49 -9.01
N GLY A 353 -1.09 2.29 -7.71
CA GLY A 353 -1.15 3.34 -6.69
C GLY A 353 0.07 4.26 -6.66
N ASN A 354 1.26 3.73 -7.01
CA ASN A 354 2.48 4.54 -7.14
C ASN A 354 2.35 5.71 -8.12
N LEU A 355 1.51 5.57 -9.16
CA LEU A 355 1.26 6.66 -10.12
C LEU A 355 0.43 7.78 -9.48
N LEU A 356 -0.51 7.43 -8.57
CA LEU A 356 -1.32 8.42 -7.86
C LEU A 356 -0.51 9.14 -6.78
N PHE A 357 0.29 8.40 -6.00
CA PHE A 357 1.17 9.00 -4.99
C PHE A 357 2.23 9.90 -5.61
N GLY A 358 2.72 9.59 -6.83
CA GLY A 358 3.64 10.46 -7.58
C GLY A 358 3.05 11.79 -8.03
N LEU A 359 1.73 11.97 -7.99
CA LEU A 359 1.09 13.26 -8.27
C LEU A 359 1.10 14.22 -7.07
N THR A 360 1.25 13.69 -5.86
CA THR A 360 1.09 14.45 -4.61
C THR A 360 2.35 14.44 -3.74
N ASN A 361 3.31 13.57 -4.04
CA ASN A 361 4.56 13.47 -3.28
C ASN A 361 5.77 13.73 -4.19
N PRO A 362 6.79 14.42 -3.70
CA PRO A 362 8.00 14.71 -4.48
C PRO A 362 8.75 13.44 -4.87
N THR A 363 8.83 12.49 -3.96
CA THR A 363 9.44 11.16 -4.17
C THR A 363 8.51 10.09 -3.60
N VAL A 364 8.26 9.02 -4.37
CA VAL A 364 7.38 7.92 -3.94
C VAL A 364 8.16 6.83 -3.20
N ALA A 365 9.39 6.54 -3.56
CA ALA A 365 10.27 5.61 -2.86
C ALA A 365 11.69 5.68 -3.39
N GLY A 366 12.67 5.42 -2.51
CA GLY A 366 14.09 5.41 -2.86
C GLY A 366 14.79 6.70 -2.51
N LEU A 367 15.96 6.93 -3.09
CA LEU A 367 16.82 8.09 -2.83
C LEU A 367 16.73 9.06 -4.00
N ASP A 368 16.39 10.32 -3.70
CA ASP A 368 16.39 11.45 -4.63
C ASP A 368 17.19 12.62 -4.06
N ARG A 369 17.45 13.64 -4.88
CA ARG A 369 18.20 14.83 -4.49
C ARG A 369 17.41 16.11 -4.78
N TYR A 370 17.37 17.01 -3.81
CA TYR A 370 16.72 18.32 -3.84
C TYR A 370 17.75 19.39 -3.43
N GLY A 371 18.36 20.05 -4.41
CA GLY A 371 19.53 20.90 -4.14
C GLY A 371 20.68 20.11 -3.53
N ASP A 372 21.13 20.54 -2.37
CA ASP A 372 22.17 19.84 -1.60
C ASP A 372 21.63 18.78 -0.61
N THR A 373 20.32 18.73 -0.42
CA THR A 373 19.65 17.76 0.45
C THR A 373 19.31 16.47 -0.30
N GLN A 374 19.62 15.33 0.30
CA GLN A 374 19.16 14.04 -0.17
C GLN A 374 17.88 13.64 0.57
N LEU A 375 16.90 13.08 -0.15
CA LEU A 375 15.66 12.56 0.40
C LEU A 375 15.60 11.04 0.18
N TYR A 376 15.55 10.27 1.25
CA TYR A 376 15.25 8.86 1.18
C TYR A 376 13.82 8.60 1.65
N VAL A 377 13.03 7.91 0.82
CA VAL A 377 11.65 7.50 1.15
C VAL A 377 11.57 5.98 1.22
N SER A 378 11.24 5.46 2.41
CA SER A 378 10.98 4.04 2.64
C SER A 378 9.68 3.60 1.99
N ARG A 379 9.59 2.32 1.61
CA ARG A 379 8.31 1.72 1.23
C ARG A 379 7.49 1.26 2.44
N GLY A 380 8.06 1.34 3.63
CA GLY A 380 7.41 0.88 4.85
C GLY A 380 7.49 -0.63 5.08
N ALA A 381 7.40 -1.02 6.33
CA ALA A 381 7.52 -2.43 6.76
C ALA A 381 6.18 -3.17 6.70
N GLY A 382 5.07 -2.49 7.03
CA GLY A 382 3.72 -3.06 7.08
C GLY A 382 2.85 -2.74 5.88
N ALA A 383 1.57 -2.52 6.11
CA ALA A 383 0.60 -2.13 5.10
C ALA A 383 -0.57 -1.41 5.77
N TRP A 384 -1.04 -0.35 5.17
CA TRP A 384 -2.26 0.34 5.59
C TRP A 384 -3.47 -0.19 4.82
N GLY A 385 -4.57 -0.48 5.54
CA GLY A 385 -5.79 -1.04 4.96
C GLY A 385 -5.57 -2.46 4.42
N PRO A 386 -5.63 -2.72 3.09
CA PRO A 386 -5.42 -4.06 2.56
C PRO A 386 -4.04 -4.64 2.93
N PRO A 387 -3.98 -5.81 3.60
CA PRO A 387 -2.71 -6.45 3.97
C PRO A 387 -2.05 -7.10 2.74
N VAL A 388 -1.76 -6.28 1.73
CA VAL A 388 -1.30 -6.70 0.39
C VAL A 388 -0.26 -5.72 -0.14
N ARG A 389 0.83 -6.22 -0.69
CA ARG A 389 1.85 -5.44 -1.37
C ARG A 389 2.04 -5.94 -2.81
N VAL A 390 1.80 -5.08 -3.80
CA VAL A 390 1.99 -5.40 -5.23
C VAL A 390 2.77 -4.28 -5.91
N GLY A 391 3.96 -4.62 -6.43
CA GLY A 391 4.86 -3.64 -7.05
C GLY A 391 5.67 -2.81 -6.06
N ALA A 392 5.33 -2.87 -4.76
CA ALA A 392 6.00 -2.15 -3.68
C ALA A 392 6.23 -3.09 -2.48
N PRO A 393 7.18 -4.06 -2.58
CA PRO A 393 7.48 -4.95 -1.47
C PRO A 393 7.91 -4.17 -0.23
N SER A 394 7.47 -4.60 0.94
CA SER A 394 7.84 -4.00 2.23
C SER A 394 9.34 -4.11 2.49
N ASP A 395 9.92 -3.08 3.10
CA ASP A 395 11.35 -3.04 3.38
C ASP A 395 11.72 -2.40 4.72
N ILE A 396 12.89 -2.81 5.21
CA ILE A 396 13.70 -2.11 6.20
C ILE A 396 15.00 -1.76 5.49
N THR A 397 15.38 -0.48 5.49
CA THR A 397 16.58 -0.05 4.79
C THR A 397 17.70 0.31 5.75
N VAL A 398 18.85 -0.35 5.59
CA VAL A 398 20.08 0.02 6.27
C VAL A 398 20.81 1.04 5.40
N ILE A 399 20.81 2.29 5.86
CA ILE A 399 21.56 3.38 5.24
C ILE A 399 22.94 3.45 5.88
N GLU A 400 23.97 3.26 5.07
CA GLU A 400 25.37 3.47 5.46
C GLU A 400 25.79 4.87 5.05
N LEU A 401 26.13 5.70 6.03
CA LEU A 401 26.61 7.05 5.79
C LEU A 401 28.08 7.00 5.32
N ALA A 402 28.35 7.61 4.17
CA ALA A 402 29.71 7.70 3.62
C ALA A 402 30.25 9.13 3.74
N SER A 403 31.47 9.28 4.27
CA SER A 403 32.14 10.57 4.29
C SER A 403 32.55 10.98 2.87
N GLY A 404 32.21 12.20 2.46
CA GLY A 404 32.70 12.79 1.22
C GLY A 404 34.21 13.12 1.26
N GLN A 405 34.83 12.94 2.43
CA GLN A 405 36.28 13.19 2.68
C GLN A 405 37.08 11.86 2.72
N ALA A 406 36.43 10.72 2.51
CA ALA A 406 37.05 9.39 2.60
C ALA A 406 37.80 9.00 1.32
#